data_347d3d60e95ecf0da44e02c8b6f0215f
#
_entry.id   347d3d60e95ecf0da44e02c8b6f0215f
#
_cell.length_a   1.000
_cell.length_b   1.000
_cell.length_c   1.000
_cell.angle_alpha   90.00
_cell.angle_beta   90.00
_cell.angle_gamma   90.00
#
_symmetry.space_group_name_H-M   'P 1'
#
loop_
_entity.id
_entity.type
_entity.pdbx_description
1 polymer ?
#
loop_
_entity_poly.entity_id
_entity_poly.type
_entity_poly.pdbx_seq_one_letter_code
_entity_poly.pdbx_strand_id
1 'polypeptide(L)'
;MGDAAEGKNIAHQVKKMNMDGVRHIRDRFNVPVSDADIEKLPYITFPEGSEEHTYLHAQRQKLHGYLPSRQPNFTEKLELPSLQDFGALLEEQSKEISTTIAFVRALNVMLKNKSIKDRLVPIIADEARTFGMEGLFRQIGIYSPNGQQYTPQDREQVAYYKEDEKGQILQEGINELGAGCSWLAAATSYSTNNLPMIPFYIYYSMFGFQRIGDLCWAAGDQQARGFLIGGTSGRTTLNGEGLQHEDGHSHIQSLTIPNCISYDPAYAYEVAVIMHDGLERMYGEKQENVYYYITTLNENYHMPAMPEGAEEGIRKGIYKLETIEGSKGKVQLLGSGSILRHVREAAEILAKDYGVGSDVYSVTSFTELARDGQDCERWNMLHPLETPRVPYIAQVMNDAPAVASTDYMKLFSEQVRTYVPADDYRVLGTDGFGRSDSRENLRHHFEVEDRKSVV
;
A
#
# COMPACT_ATOMS: atom_id res chain seq x y z
N MET A 1 31.33 11.84 -24.68
CA MET A 1 31.42 13.30 -24.79
C MET A 1 32.80 13.76 -25.29
N GLY A 2 33.82 12.92 -25.19
CA GLY A 2 35.16 13.18 -25.68
C GLY A 2 35.89 14.31 -24.95
N ASP A 3 37.15 14.55 -25.32
CA ASP A 3 38.05 15.48 -24.63
C ASP A 3 37.54 16.92 -24.54
N ALA A 4 36.61 17.32 -25.42
CA ALA A 4 36.01 18.64 -25.40
C ALA A 4 35.10 18.91 -24.20
N ALA A 5 34.46 17.90 -23.64
CA ALA A 5 33.47 18.04 -22.59
C ALA A 5 33.73 17.11 -21.39
N GLU A 6 34.52 16.03 -21.54
CA GLU A 6 34.79 15.05 -20.49
C GLU A 6 35.51 15.73 -19.32
N GLY A 7 34.97 15.55 -18.10
CA GLY A 7 35.51 16.17 -16.88
C GLY A 7 35.32 17.69 -16.76
N LYS A 8 34.54 18.32 -17.64
CA LYS A 8 34.28 19.75 -17.63
C LYS A 8 32.82 20.08 -17.35
N ASN A 9 32.55 21.19 -16.68
CA ASN A 9 31.20 21.67 -16.40
C ASN A 9 30.34 21.87 -17.66
N ILE A 10 30.98 22.21 -18.77
CA ILE A 10 30.30 22.40 -20.08
C ILE A 10 29.57 21.12 -20.54
N ALA A 11 29.96 19.94 -20.04
CA ALA A 11 29.26 18.66 -20.34
C ALA A 11 27.77 18.72 -20.09
N HIS A 12 27.31 19.44 -19.06
CA HIS A 12 25.91 19.64 -18.73
C HIS A 12 25.16 20.65 -19.61
N GLN A 13 25.89 21.45 -20.41
CA GLN A 13 25.32 22.54 -21.19
C GLN A 13 25.50 22.36 -22.71
N VAL A 14 26.03 21.23 -23.14
CA VAL A 14 26.27 20.96 -24.58
C VAL A 14 24.94 20.81 -25.30
N LYS A 15 24.56 21.83 -26.08
CA LYS A 15 23.35 21.81 -26.93
C LYS A 15 23.63 21.29 -28.34
N LYS A 16 24.86 21.33 -28.79
CA LYS A 16 25.30 20.80 -30.09
C LYS A 16 26.54 19.93 -29.90
N MET A 17 26.57 18.81 -30.58
CA MET A 17 27.72 17.91 -30.54
C MET A 17 28.91 18.56 -31.24
N ASN A 18 30.07 18.48 -30.61
CA ASN A 18 31.33 18.77 -31.27
C ASN A 18 31.73 17.54 -32.09
N MET A 19 31.80 17.69 -33.43
CA MET A 19 32.09 16.59 -34.34
C MET A 19 33.46 15.98 -34.12
N ASP A 20 34.44 16.75 -33.69
CA ASP A 20 35.77 16.22 -33.37
C ASP A 20 35.71 15.33 -32.12
N GLY A 21 34.90 15.70 -31.13
CA GLY A 21 34.62 14.86 -29.98
C GLY A 21 33.89 13.55 -30.35
N VAL A 22 32.98 13.62 -31.32
CA VAL A 22 32.26 12.43 -31.81
C VAL A 22 33.24 11.51 -32.56
N ARG A 23 34.12 12.04 -33.44
CA ARG A 23 35.17 11.28 -34.11
C ARG A 23 36.10 10.62 -33.09
N HIS A 24 36.53 11.37 -32.08
CA HIS A 24 37.38 10.84 -31.02
C HIS A 24 36.73 9.65 -30.29
N ILE A 25 35.43 9.74 -29.95
CA ILE A 25 34.69 8.63 -29.32
C ILE A 25 34.59 7.45 -30.26
N ARG A 26 34.24 7.68 -31.54
CA ARG A 26 34.18 6.63 -32.56
C ARG A 26 35.50 5.87 -32.62
N ASP A 27 36.61 6.60 -32.73
CA ASP A 27 37.94 6.00 -32.88
C ASP A 27 38.40 5.29 -31.62
N ARG A 28 38.13 5.85 -30.44
CA ARG A 28 38.43 5.24 -29.13
C ARG A 28 37.73 3.91 -28.93
N PHE A 29 36.50 3.80 -29.40
CA PHE A 29 35.67 2.58 -29.21
C PHE A 29 35.59 1.73 -30.50
N ASN A 30 36.36 2.03 -31.52
CA ASN A 30 36.39 1.34 -32.81
C ASN A 30 34.97 1.17 -33.42
N VAL A 31 34.13 2.20 -33.31
CA VAL A 31 32.77 2.17 -33.86
C VAL A 31 32.87 2.21 -35.40
N PRO A 32 32.29 1.25 -36.14
CA PRO A 32 32.48 1.11 -37.59
C PRO A 32 31.59 2.09 -38.37
N VAL A 33 31.86 3.41 -38.23
CA VAL A 33 31.16 4.49 -38.93
C VAL A 33 32.19 5.32 -39.75
N SER A 34 31.91 5.53 -41.01
CA SER A 34 32.76 6.35 -41.89
C SER A 34 32.70 7.83 -41.51
N ASP A 35 33.71 8.60 -41.90
CA ASP A 35 33.70 10.05 -41.73
C ASP A 35 32.54 10.73 -42.49
N ALA A 36 32.09 10.13 -43.60
CA ALA A 36 30.95 10.62 -44.37
C ALA A 36 29.60 10.42 -43.72
N ASP A 37 29.50 9.42 -42.83
CA ASP A 37 28.24 9.02 -42.19
C ASP A 37 28.16 9.43 -40.71
N ILE A 38 29.26 9.84 -40.12
CA ILE A 38 29.32 10.13 -38.66
C ILE A 38 28.34 11.23 -38.23
N GLU A 39 28.08 12.22 -39.10
CA GLU A 39 27.10 13.28 -38.81
C GLU A 39 25.66 12.78 -38.75
N LYS A 40 25.36 11.64 -39.39
CA LYS A 40 24.03 11.00 -39.40
C LYS A 40 23.77 10.21 -38.13
N LEU A 41 24.80 9.96 -37.31
CA LEU A 41 24.74 9.12 -36.11
C LEU A 41 23.96 7.79 -36.32
N PRO A 42 24.39 6.98 -37.34
CA PRO A 42 23.62 5.80 -37.72
C PRO A 42 23.60 4.76 -36.58
N TYR A 43 22.50 4.02 -36.47
CA TYR A 43 22.46 2.86 -35.60
C TYR A 43 23.39 1.78 -36.17
N ILE A 44 24.28 1.30 -35.31
CA ILE A 44 25.22 0.25 -35.67
C ILE A 44 24.67 -1.07 -35.15
N THR A 45 24.52 -2.02 -36.05
CA THR A 45 24.17 -3.42 -35.75
C THR A 45 25.28 -4.34 -36.25
N PHE A 46 25.52 -5.43 -35.57
CA PHE A 46 26.43 -6.46 -36.06
C PHE A 46 25.80 -7.14 -37.29
N PRO A 47 26.57 -7.37 -38.36
CA PRO A 47 26.07 -8.13 -39.51
C PRO A 47 25.55 -9.50 -39.11
N GLU A 48 24.43 -9.91 -39.70
CA GLU A 48 23.87 -11.22 -39.46
C GLU A 48 24.91 -12.32 -39.80
N GLY A 49 25.11 -13.26 -38.89
CA GLY A 49 26.10 -14.33 -39.03
C GLY A 49 27.53 -13.91 -38.67
N SER A 50 27.82 -12.67 -38.29
CA SER A 50 29.13 -12.31 -37.75
C SER A 50 29.39 -13.02 -36.41
N GLU A 51 30.65 -13.07 -35.99
CA GLU A 51 31.05 -13.67 -34.71
C GLU A 51 30.38 -12.97 -33.53
N GLU A 52 30.36 -11.64 -33.53
CA GLU A 52 29.72 -10.82 -32.49
C GLU A 52 28.20 -11.05 -32.45
N HIS A 53 27.55 -11.08 -33.62
CA HIS A 53 26.12 -11.34 -33.71
C HIS A 53 25.79 -12.73 -33.17
N THR A 54 26.53 -13.74 -33.57
CA THR A 54 26.35 -15.13 -33.12
C THR A 54 26.56 -15.26 -31.61
N TYR A 55 27.63 -14.61 -31.08
CA TYR A 55 27.91 -14.61 -29.66
C TYR A 55 26.79 -13.94 -28.86
N LEU A 56 26.37 -12.74 -29.30
CA LEU A 56 25.27 -11.99 -28.63
C LEU A 56 24.02 -12.87 -28.53
N HIS A 57 23.58 -13.44 -29.61
CA HIS A 57 22.38 -14.27 -29.64
C HIS A 57 22.53 -15.55 -28.79
N ALA A 58 23.69 -16.23 -28.84
CA ALA A 58 23.92 -17.36 -27.97
C ALA A 58 23.88 -17.05 -26.48
N GLN A 59 24.44 -15.90 -26.07
CA GLN A 59 24.33 -15.43 -24.65
C GLN A 59 22.91 -15.09 -24.28
N ARG A 60 22.15 -14.41 -25.16
CA ARG A 60 20.74 -14.10 -24.88
C ARG A 60 19.86 -15.33 -24.74
N GLN A 61 20.10 -16.35 -25.56
CA GLN A 61 19.39 -17.63 -25.43
C GLN A 61 19.68 -18.33 -24.10
N LYS A 62 20.93 -18.32 -23.64
CA LYS A 62 21.29 -18.84 -22.29
C LYS A 62 20.57 -18.10 -21.15
N LEU A 63 20.19 -16.85 -21.35
CA LEU A 63 19.44 -16.03 -20.42
C LEU A 63 17.92 -16.08 -20.67
N HIS A 64 17.44 -17.12 -21.33
CA HIS A 64 16.03 -17.38 -21.63
C HIS A 64 15.35 -16.33 -22.52
N GLY A 65 16.09 -15.63 -23.37
CA GLY A 65 15.52 -14.77 -24.40
C GLY A 65 16.06 -13.34 -24.43
N TYR A 66 15.41 -12.51 -25.22
CA TYR A 66 15.83 -11.13 -25.49
C TYR A 66 15.15 -10.15 -24.52
N LEU A 67 15.86 -9.12 -24.08
CA LEU A 67 15.34 -8.06 -23.23
C LEU A 67 14.97 -6.82 -24.05
N PRO A 68 13.98 -6.08 -23.55
CA PRO A 68 12.96 -6.46 -22.61
C PRO A 68 11.74 -7.06 -23.34
N SER A 69 11.36 -8.28 -23.02
CA SER A 69 10.06 -8.82 -23.44
C SER A 69 9.07 -8.60 -22.31
N ARG A 70 8.60 -7.36 -22.14
CA ARG A 70 7.62 -7.01 -21.12
C ARG A 70 6.21 -7.28 -21.62
N GLN A 71 5.39 -7.84 -20.75
CA GLN A 71 4.01 -8.14 -21.04
C GLN A 71 3.09 -7.34 -20.10
N PRO A 72 1.95 -6.80 -20.60
CA PRO A 72 1.02 -6.06 -19.75
C PRO A 72 0.28 -6.98 -18.77
N ASN A 73 0.12 -8.26 -19.14
CA ASN A 73 -0.60 -9.25 -18.36
C ASN A 73 0.12 -10.60 -18.40
N PHE A 74 -0.04 -11.39 -17.33
CA PHE A 74 0.38 -12.79 -17.32
C PHE A 74 -0.69 -13.70 -17.94
N THR A 75 -0.28 -14.88 -18.38
CA THR A 75 -1.16 -15.80 -19.13
C THR A 75 -1.75 -16.92 -18.25
N GLU A 76 -1.13 -17.21 -17.11
CA GLU A 76 -1.60 -18.23 -16.18
C GLU A 76 -2.91 -17.76 -15.51
N LYS A 77 -3.92 -18.64 -15.45
CA LYS A 77 -5.13 -18.36 -14.67
C LYS A 77 -4.91 -18.80 -13.23
N LEU A 78 -4.97 -17.86 -12.31
CA LEU A 78 -4.92 -18.15 -10.88
C LEU A 78 -6.34 -18.36 -10.33
N GLU A 79 -6.53 -19.42 -9.54
CA GLU A 79 -7.75 -19.63 -8.78
C GLU A 79 -7.60 -18.94 -7.43
N LEU A 80 -8.14 -17.73 -7.33
CA LEU A 80 -8.06 -16.90 -6.13
C LEU A 80 -9.03 -17.41 -5.05
N PRO A 81 -8.73 -17.21 -3.76
CA PRO A 81 -9.70 -17.47 -2.71
C PRO A 81 -10.89 -16.53 -2.84
N SER A 82 -12.10 -17.06 -2.64
CA SER A 82 -13.32 -16.25 -2.55
C SER A 82 -13.38 -15.49 -1.22
N LEU A 83 -14.24 -14.48 -1.11
CA LEU A 83 -14.44 -13.76 0.14
C LEU A 83 -14.92 -14.70 1.26
N GLN A 84 -15.69 -15.75 0.95
CA GLN A 84 -16.15 -16.76 1.91
C GLN A 84 -15.00 -17.59 2.51
N ASP A 85 -13.88 -17.74 1.83
CA ASP A 85 -12.69 -18.40 2.39
C ASP A 85 -12.09 -17.61 3.57
N PHE A 86 -12.33 -16.30 3.61
CA PHE A 86 -11.99 -15.42 4.74
C PHE A 86 -13.08 -15.40 5.83
N GLY A 87 -14.10 -16.26 5.76
CA GLY A 87 -15.30 -16.24 6.60
C GLY A 87 -15.05 -16.06 8.10
N ALA A 88 -13.99 -16.68 8.64
CA ALA A 88 -13.62 -16.51 10.05
C ALA A 88 -13.25 -15.05 10.42
N LEU A 89 -12.91 -14.20 9.45
CA LEU A 89 -12.64 -12.76 9.66
C LEU A 89 -13.88 -11.90 9.43
N LEU A 90 -14.90 -12.45 8.77
CA LEU A 90 -16.17 -11.76 8.52
C LEU A 90 -17.12 -11.85 9.70
N GLU A 91 -16.90 -12.83 10.58
CA GLU A 91 -17.69 -13.06 11.79
C GLU A 91 -17.10 -12.32 13.00
N GLU A 92 -17.93 -12.16 14.05
CA GLU A 92 -17.49 -11.62 15.33
C GLU A 92 -16.36 -12.46 15.92
N GLN A 93 -15.28 -11.79 16.34
CA GLN A 93 -14.14 -12.47 16.93
C GLN A 93 -14.39 -12.79 18.41
N SER A 94 -14.14 -14.03 18.81
CA SER A 94 -14.31 -14.51 20.20
C SER A 94 -13.32 -13.88 21.20
N LYS A 95 -12.26 -13.22 20.71
CA LYS A 95 -11.25 -12.52 21.49
C LYS A 95 -10.93 -11.20 20.81
N GLU A 96 -10.53 -10.23 21.60
CA GLU A 96 -9.97 -9.00 21.09
C GLU A 96 -8.70 -9.28 20.28
N ILE A 97 -8.62 -8.73 19.10
CA ILE A 97 -7.45 -8.80 18.22
C ILE A 97 -7.16 -7.42 17.59
N SER A 98 -5.98 -7.28 17.05
CA SER A 98 -5.59 -6.11 16.26
C SER A 98 -5.82 -6.34 14.76
N THR A 99 -5.81 -5.25 13.97
CA THR A 99 -5.84 -5.39 12.50
C THR A 99 -4.56 -6.01 11.95
N THR A 100 -3.42 -5.89 12.66
CA THR A 100 -2.20 -6.66 12.34
C THR A 100 -2.44 -8.16 12.44
N ILE A 101 -3.09 -8.63 13.49
CA ILE A 101 -3.44 -10.05 13.63
C ILE A 101 -4.49 -10.47 12.58
N ALA A 102 -5.44 -9.59 12.26
CA ALA A 102 -6.40 -9.85 11.18
C ALA A 102 -5.69 -10.02 9.83
N PHE A 103 -4.72 -9.17 9.52
CA PHE A 103 -3.86 -9.32 8.33
C PHE A 103 -3.13 -10.67 8.29
N VAL A 104 -2.46 -11.06 9.38
CA VAL A 104 -1.75 -12.35 9.46
C VAL A 104 -2.72 -13.53 9.27
N ARG A 105 -3.93 -13.45 9.82
CA ARG A 105 -4.97 -14.48 9.62
C ARG A 105 -5.44 -14.52 8.15
N ALA A 106 -5.62 -13.36 7.50
CA ALA A 106 -5.94 -13.30 6.08
C ALA A 106 -4.81 -13.88 5.21
N LEU A 107 -3.55 -13.58 5.52
CA LEU A 107 -2.40 -14.19 4.86
C LEU A 107 -2.39 -15.72 5.02
N ASN A 108 -2.75 -16.24 6.20
CA ASN A 108 -2.89 -17.68 6.44
C ASN A 108 -4.01 -18.32 5.58
N VAL A 109 -5.11 -17.62 5.32
CA VAL A 109 -6.14 -18.08 4.38
C VAL A 109 -5.54 -18.26 2.98
N MET A 110 -4.82 -17.26 2.49
CA MET A 110 -4.16 -17.31 1.19
C MET A 110 -3.11 -18.42 1.08
N LEU A 111 -2.31 -18.65 2.14
CA LEU A 111 -1.31 -19.73 2.22
C LEU A 111 -1.93 -21.14 2.18
N LYS A 112 -3.22 -21.28 2.46
CA LYS A 112 -3.95 -22.55 2.31
C LYS A 112 -4.49 -22.78 0.90
N ASN A 113 -4.59 -21.72 0.08
CA ASN A 113 -5.08 -21.83 -1.29
C ASN A 113 -4.01 -22.46 -2.18
N LYS A 114 -4.33 -23.59 -2.82
CA LYS A 114 -3.37 -24.40 -3.58
C LYS A 114 -2.85 -23.72 -4.84
N SER A 115 -3.62 -22.81 -5.42
CA SER A 115 -3.25 -22.11 -6.67
C SER A 115 -2.23 -21.00 -6.41
N ILE A 116 -2.34 -20.29 -5.27
CA ILE A 116 -1.53 -19.09 -5.01
C ILE A 116 -0.50 -19.24 -3.89
N LYS A 117 -0.58 -20.27 -3.05
CA LYS A 117 0.28 -20.41 -1.86
C LYS A 117 1.78 -20.28 -2.18
N ASP A 118 2.22 -20.84 -3.30
CA ASP A 118 3.63 -20.84 -3.73
C ASP A 118 4.01 -19.54 -4.47
N ARG A 119 3.07 -18.61 -4.64
CA ARG A 119 3.25 -17.29 -5.23
C ARG A 119 3.35 -16.17 -4.18
N LEU A 120 3.00 -16.46 -2.94
CA LEU A 120 3.02 -15.48 -1.85
C LEU A 120 4.46 -15.23 -1.40
N VAL A 121 4.85 -13.96 -1.34
CA VAL A 121 6.20 -13.54 -0.94
C VAL A 121 6.07 -12.50 0.16
N PRO A 122 6.00 -12.91 1.43
CA PRO A 122 6.12 -11.97 2.55
C PRO A 122 7.57 -11.46 2.62
N ILE A 123 7.72 -10.13 2.62
CA ILE A 123 8.99 -9.43 2.70
C ILE A 123 8.96 -8.59 3.96
N ILE A 124 9.94 -8.77 4.83
CA ILE A 124 9.98 -8.12 6.14
C ILE A 124 11.40 -7.60 6.42
N ALA A 125 11.48 -6.58 7.28
CA ALA A 125 12.71 -6.29 8.00
C ALA A 125 13.02 -7.47 8.95
N ASP A 126 13.67 -7.29 10.06
CA ASP A 126 13.93 -8.37 11.01
C ASP A 126 12.88 -8.50 12.14
N GLU A 127 11.85 -7.70 12.09
CA GLU A 127 10.85 -7.49 13.15
C GLU A 127 9.56 -8.31 12.94
N ALA A 128 9.64 -9.49 12.32
CA ALA A 128 8.46 -10.31 12.00
C ALA A 128 7.57 -10.64 13.22
N ARG A 129 8.14 -10.70 14.41
CA ARG A 129 7.40 -10.94 15.67
C ARG A 129 6.53 -9.77 16.06
N THR A 130 6.99 -8.53 15.87
CA THR A 130 6.21 -7.31 16.10
C THR A 130 4.93 -7.30 15.26
N PHE A 131 4.98 -7.91 14.10
CA PHE A 131 3.83 -8.08 13.20
C PHE A 131 3.04 -9.38 13.44
N GLY A 132 3.33 -10.14 14.51
CA GLY A 132 2.64 -11.40 14.83
C GLY A 132 2.84 -12.52 13.82
N MET A 133 3.93 -12.48 13.04
CA MET A 133 4.20 -13.41 11.94
C MET A 133 5.05 -14.62 12.33
N GLU A 134 5.46 -14.75 13.59
CA GLU A 134 6.33 -15.84 14.06
C GLU A 134 5.76 -17.24 13.79
N GLY A 135 4.44 -17.37 13.75
CA GLY A 135 3.76 -18.63 13.38
C GLY A 135 4.05 -19.07 11.95
N LEU A 136 4.34 -18.13 11.05
CA LEU A 136 4.64 -18.41 9.65
C LEU A 136 6.04 -19.01 9.46
N PHE A 137 7.00 -18.78 10.37
CA PHE A 137 8.33 -19.37 10.27
C PHE A 137 8.31 -20.89 10.21
N ARG A 138 7.39 -21.52 10.95
CA ARG A 138 7.21 -22.98 10.89
C ARG A 138 6.52 -23.43 9.62
N GLN A 139 5.62 -22.62 9.08
CA GLN A 139 4.76 -22.99 7.98
C GLN A 139 5.47 -22.85 6.63
N ILE A 140 6.15 -21.73 6.40
CA ILE A 140 6.73 -21.36 5.10
C ILE A 140 8.22 -21.03 5.15
N GLY A 141 8.82 -20.95 6.34
CA GLY A 141 10.25 -20.71 6.54
C GLY A 141 10.75 -19.35 6.07
N ILE A 142 11.90 -18.96 6.59
CA ILE A 142 12.65 -17.79 6.12
C ILE A 142 13.61 -18.27 5.03
N TYR A 143 13.65 -17.59 3.90
CA TYR A 143 14.54 -17.95 2.80
C TYR A 143 16.00 -17.72 3.18
N SER A 144 16.82 -18.73 2.97
CA SER A 144 18.27 -18.63 3.07
C SER A 144 18.89 -19.58 2.02
N PRO A 145 19.78 -19.09 1.14
CA PRO A 145 20.35 -19.91 0.05
C PRO A 145 21.20 -21.09 0.53
N ASN A 146 21.63 -21.05 1.79
CA ASN A 146 22.45 -22.11 2.41
C ASN A 146 21.70 -22.87 3.51
N GLY A 147 20.40 -22.60 3.70
CA GLY A 147 19.65 -23.07 4.86
C GLY A 147 20.19 -22.51 6.17
N GLN A 148 19.73 -23.04 7.28
CA GLN A 148 20.13 -22.56 8.61
C GLN A 148 21.51 -23.11 9.03
N GLN A 149 22.50 -22.23 9.14
CA GLN A 149 23.90 -22.58 9.41
C GLN A 149 24.27 -22.53 10.91
N TYR A 150 23.34 -22.11 11.78
CA TYR A 150 23.57 -21.96 13.22
C TYR A 150 22.37 -22.39 14.04
N THR A 151 22.60 -22.59 15.33
CA THR A 151 21.51 -22.79 16.31
C THR A 151 21.31 -21.50 17.09
N PRO A 152 20.10 -20.89 17.10
CA PRO A 152 19.83 -19.72 17.92
C PRO A 152 20.14 -19.96 19.41
N GLN A 153 20.80 -19.02 20.06
CA GLN A 153 21.20 -19.15 21.47
C GLN A 153 19.98 -19.22 22.41
N ASP A 154 18.90 -18.58 22.03
CA ASP A 154 17.63 -18.49 22.76
C ASP A 154 16.56 -19.50 22.27
N ARG A 155 17.01 -20.54 21.56
CA ARG A 155 16.13 -21.57 20.95
C ARG A 155 15.10 -22.15 21.91
N GLU A 156 15.44 -22.27 23.20
CA GLU A 156 14.54 -22.83 24.22
C GLU A 156 13.58 -21.78 24.81
N GLN A 157 13.86 -20.50 24.63
CA GLN A 157 13.15 -19.38 25.24
C GLN A 157 12.22 -18.65 24.25
N VAL A 158 12.50 -18.75 22.95
CA VAL A 158 11.84 -17.96 21.91
C VAL A 158 11.11 -18.87 20.95
N ALA A 159 10.04 -18.36 20.34
CA ALA A 159 9.28 -19.05 19.31
C ALA A 159 10.20 -19.58 18.19
N TYR A 160 9.76 -20.69 17.61
CA TYR A 160 10.42 -21.40 16.53
C TYR A 160 10.98 -20.46 15.45
N TYR A 161 12.26 -20.62 15.11
CA TYR A 161 12.94 -19.88 14.04
C TYR A 161 13.56 -20.89 13.07
N LYS A 162 13.27 -20.75 11.77
CA LYS A 162 13.75 -21.66 10.75
C LYS A 162 14.12 -20.90 9.47
N GLU A 163 15.38 -21.00 9.07
CA GLU A 163 15.86 -20.66 7.74
C GLU A 163 15.88 -21.92 6.86
N ASP A 164 15.47 -21.77 5.60
CA ASP A 164 15.33 -22.88 4.65
C ASP A 164 15.64 -22.41 3.23
N GLU A 165 16.31 -23.24 2.44
CA GLU A 165 16.56 -22.98 1.01
C GLU A 165 15.26 -22.81 0.20
N LYS A 166 14.16 -23.34 0.69
CA LYS A 166 12.81 -23.24 0.11
C LYS A 166 11.90 -22.30 0.91
N GLY A 167 12.47 -21.51 1.80
CA GLY A 167 11.69 -20.52 2.57
C GLY A 167 11.05 -19.49 1.65
N GLN A 168 9.86 -19.00 2.03
CA GLN A 168 9.10 -18.00 1.27
C GLN A 168 9.19 -16.60 1.86
N ILE A 169 9.54 -16.47 3.15
CA ILE A 169 9.71 -15.17 3.79
C ILE A 169 11.09 -14.61 3.43
N LEU A 170 11.12 -13.43 2.81
CA LEU A 170 12.35 -12.69 2.60
C LEU A 170 12.59 -11.77 3.80
N GLN A 171 13.58 -12.11 4.61
CA GLN A 171 13.99 -11.29 5.75
C GLN A 171 15.21 -10.45 5.35
N GLU A 172 14.97 -9.19 5.03
CA GLU A 172 15.94 -8.30 4.37
C GLU A 172 16.84 -7.53 5.38
N GLY A 173 16.57 -7.66 6.69
CA GLY A 173 17.13 -6.78 7.70
C GLY A 173 16.51 -5.38 7.71
N ILE A 174 16.98 -4.49 8.57
CA ILE A 174 16.51 -3.10 8.66
C ILE A 174 17.06 -2.30 7.47
N ASN A 175 16.51 -2.55 6.30
CA ASN A 175 16.90 -1.96 5.01
C ASN A 175 15.65 -1.80 4.13
N GLU A 176 14.91 -0.73 4.32
CA GLU A 176 13.66 -0.48 3.60
C GLU A 176 13.87 -0.39 2.08
N LEU A 177 14.99 0.17 1.62
CA LEU A 177 15.28 0.27 0.19
C LEU A 177 15.52 -1.12 -0.43
N GLY A 178 16.32 -1.96 0.22
CA GLY A 178 16.56 -3.35 -0.23
C GLY A 178 15.28 -4.17 -0.28
N ALA A 179 14.49 -4.14 0.81
CA ALA A 179 13.19 -4.79 0.89
C ALA A 179 12.21 -4.28 -0.17
N GLY A 180 12.18 -2.95 -0.41
CA GLY A 180 11.37 -2.34 -1.46
C GLY A 180 11.81 -2.78 -2.86
N CYS A 181 13.11 -2.94 -3.12
CA CYS A 181 13.62 -3.50 -4.39
C CYS A 181 13.20 -4.97 -4.58
N SER A 182 13.25 -5.79 -3.53
CA SER A 182 12.78 -7.18 -3.57
C SER A 182 11.28 -7.25 -3.84
N TRP A 183 10.50 -6.37 -3.19
CA TRP A 183 9.08 -6.24 -3.46
C TRP A 183 8.80 -5.85 -4.90
N LEU A 184 9.47 -4.83 -5.43
CA LEU A 184 9.32 -4.37 -6.82
C LEU A 184 9.67 -5.48 -7.82
N ALA A 185 10.76 -6.23 -7.58
CA ALA A 185 11.16 -7.34 -8.42
C ALA A 185 10.08 -8.44 -8.48
N ALA A 186 9.51 -8.81 -7.33
CA ALA A 186 8.41 -9.77 -7.27
C ALA A 186 7.12 -9.20 -7.90
N ALA A 187 6.79 -7.93 -7.61
CA ALA A 187 5.59 -7.24 -8.08
C ALA A 187 5.55 -7.03 -9.61
N THR A 188 6.71 -7.07 -10.28
CA THR A 188 6.84 -6.91 -11.75
C THR A 188 7.22 -8.21 -12.47
N SER A 189 7.40 -9.32 -11.74
CA SER A 189 7.82 -10.61 -12.33
C SER A 189 6.79 -11.17 -13.31
N TYR A 190 5.53 -10.87 -13.17
CA TYR A 190 4.48 -11.22 -14.12
C TYR A 190 4.77 -10.65 -15.51
N SER A 191 5.28 -9.41 -15.57
CA SER A 191 5.57 -8.71 -16.82
C SER A 191 6.87 -9.21 -17.48
N THR A 192 7.91 -9.42 -16.69
CA THR A 192 9.25 -9.78 -17.18
C THR A 192 9.42 -11.28 -17.42
N ASN A 193 8.75 -12.11 -16.62
CA ASN A 193 8.94 -13.58 -16.62
C ASN A 193 7.64 -14.35 -16.87
N ASN A 194 6.52 -13.67 -17.10
CA ASN A 194 5.19 -14.29 -17.13
C ASN A 194 4.90 -15.14 -15.88
N LEU A 195 5.43 -14.71 -14.73
CA LEU A 195 5.33 -15.39 -13.44
C LEU A 195 4.65 -14.48 -12.44
N PRO A 196 3.34 -14.60 -12.21
CA PRO A 196 2.65 -13.77 -11.22
C PRO A 196 3.09 -14.15 -9.81
N MET A 197 3.80 -13.25 -9.13
CA MET A 197 4.10 -13.32 -7.71
C MET A 197 3.18 -12.36 -6.96
N ILE A 198 2.86 -12.68 -5.71
CA ILE A 198 1.98 -11.89 -4.84
C ILE A 198 2.80 -11.43 -3.63
N PRO A 199 3.58 -10.36 -3.78
CA PRO A 199 4.42 -9.87 -2.71
C PRO A 199 3.63 -9.04 -1.69
N PHE A 200 4.00 -9.23 -0.42
CA PHE A 200 3.58 -8.43 0.74
C PHE A 200 4.82 -7.85 1.38
N TYR A 201 5.04 -6.55 1.26
CA TYR A 201 6.12 -5.90 1.99
C TYR A 201 5.56 -5.27 3.25
N ILE A 202 5.98 -5.80 4.41
CA ILE A 202 5.53 -5.39 5.74
C ILE A 202 6.64 -4.55 6.37
N TYR A 203 6.31 -3.33 6.77
CA TYR A 203 7.24 -2.36 7.34
C TYR A 203 6.54 -1.47 8.38
N TYR A 204 7.32 -0.76 9.18
CA TYR A 204 6.77 0.30 10.01
C TYR A 204 6.26 1.44 9.13
N SER A 205 4.99 1.82 9.25
CA SER A 205 4.32 2.75 8.32
C SER A 205 5.06 4.09 8.16
N MET A 206 5.68 4.59 9.24
CA MET A 206 6.49 5.81 9.20
C MET A 206 7.68 5.70 8.25
N PHE A 207 8.26 4.50 8.06
CA PHE A 207 9.48 4.32 7.28
C PHE A 207 9.23 3.93 5.82
N GLY A 208 8.00 3.65 5.42
CA GLY A 208 7.65 3.29 4.06
C GLY A 208 7.85 4.44 3.07
N PHE A 209 6.79 5.16 2.75
CA PHE A 209 6.83 6.24 1.76
C PHE A 209 7.87 7.31 2.08
N GLN A 210 8.19 7.54 3.34
CA GLN A 210 9.19 8.53 3.74
C GLN A 210 10.63 8.11 3.36
N ARG A 211 10.93 6.81 3.26
CA ARG A 211 12.25 6.29 2.88
C ARG A 211 12.31 5.72 1.47
N ILE A 212 11.20 5.16 0.97
CA ILE A 212 11.14 4.50 -0.33
C ILE A 212 10.07 5.10 -1.26
N GLY A 213 9.61 6.33 -1.00
CA GLY A 213 8.57 6.97 -1.80
C GLY A 213 8.92 7.08 -3.29
N ASP A 214 10.17 7.36 -3.60
CA ASP A 214 10.69 7.37 -4.97
C ASP A 214 10.55 5.99 -5.64
N LEU A 215 10.91 4.92 -4.92
CA LEU A 215 10.73 3.56 -5.40
C LEU A 215 9.25 3.18 -5.54
N CYS A 216 8.39 3.66 -4.61
CA CYS A 216 6.94 3.45 -4.70
C CYS A 216 6.35 4.16 -5.93
N TRP A 217 6.83 5.37 -6.26
CA TRP A 217 6.45 6.06 -7.49
C TRP A 217 6.89 5.28 -8.72
N ALA A 218 8.16 4.85 -8.76
CA ALA A 218 8.69 4.04 -9.85
C ALA A 218 7.95 2.71 -9.99
N ALA A 219 7.51 2.09 -8.90
CA ALA A 219 6.70 0.89 -8.89
C ALA A 219 5.33 1.11 -9.55
N GLY A 220 4.68 2.24 -9.25
CA GLY A 220 3.44 2.65 -9.91
C GLY A 220 3.61 2.80 -11.42
N ASP A 221 4.65 3.50 -11.85
CA ASP A 221 4.97 3.72 -13.26
C ASP A 221 5.32 2.40 -14.00
N GLN A 222 5.96 1.46 -13.31
CA GLN A 222 6.27 0.13 -13.82
C GLN A 222 5.10 -0.86 -13.75
N GLN A 223 3.93 -0.42 -13.30
CA GLN A 223 2.73 -1.26 -13.17
C GLN A 223 2.92 -2.45 -12.20
N ALA A 224 3.62 -2.22 -11.10
CA ALA A 224 3.81 -3.23 -10.06
C ALA A 224 2.47 -3.68 -9.48
N ARG A 225 2.37 -4.98 -9.11
CA ARG A 225 1.20 -5.59 -8.47
C ARG A 225 1.61 -6.25 -7.16
N GLY A 226 0.97 -5.88 -6.07
CA GLY A 226 1.30 -6.41 -4.76
C GLY A 226 0.76 -5.54 -3.64
N PHE A 227 1.16 -5.86 -2.42
CA PHE A 227 0.68 -5.19 -1.22
C PHE A 227 1.85 -4.58 -0.45
N LEU A 228 1.69 -3.34 -0.04
CA LEU A 228 2.50 -2.66 0.96
C LEU A 228 1.69 -2.63 2.26
N ILE A 229 2.25 -3.11 3.35
CA ILE A 229 1.58 -3.18 4.66
C ILE A 229 2.34 -2.29 5.64
N GLY A 230 1.72 -1.15 5.97
CA GLY A 230 2.24 -0.24 6.99
C GLY A 230 1.83 -0.69 8.39
N GLY A 231 2.71 -1.41 9.06
CA GLY A 231 2.46 -1.93 10.41
C GLY A 231 2.75 -0.91 11.50
N THR A 232 2.18 -1.13 12.69
CA THR A 232 2.27 -0.23 13.85
C THR A 232 1.95 1.23 13.49
N SER A 233 0.86 1.41 12.74
CA SER A 233 0.46 2.71 12.20
C SER A 233 -0.24 3.59 13.23
N GLY A 234 -0.37 4.88 12.88
CA GLY A 234 -1.04 5.91 13.68
C GLY A 234 -0.14 6.58 14.71
N ARG A 235 -0.56 7.71 15.23
CA ARG A 235 0.19 8.50 16.23
C ARG A 235 -0.25 8.23 17.66
N THR A 236 -1.53 7.93 17.88
CA THR A 236 -2.06 7.68 19.21
C THR A 236 -2.24 6.20 19.52
N THR A 237 -2.11 5.34 18.50
CA THR A 237 -2.30 3.89 18.64
C THR A 237 -1.04 3.19 19.13
N LEU A 238 0.14 3.78 18.93
CA LEU A 238 1.40 3.32 19.51
C LEU A 238 1.41 3.58 21.02
N ASN A 239 2.08 2.72 21.78
CA ASN A 239 2.08 2.76 23.24
C ASN A 239 3.50 2.80 23.78
N GLY A 240 4.02 3.99 24.03
CA GLY A 240 5.38 4.21 24.51
C GLY A 240 6.47 3.98 23.45
N GLU A 241 6.11 4.00 22.17
CA GLU A 241 7.05 3.87 21.06
C GLU A 241 7.92 5.14 20.90
N GLY A 242 9.07 4.98 20.24
CA GLY A 242 9.92 6.12 19.91
C GLY A 242 9.27 7.02 18.85
N LEU A 243 9.60 8.32 18.89
CA LEU A 243 9.02 9.34 17.99
C LEU A 243 9.18 9.01 16.50
N GLN A 244 10.21 8.25 16.13
CA GLN A 244 10.44 7.82 14.76
C GLN A 244 9.38 6.86 14.21
N HIS A 245 8.52 6.28 15.05
CA HIS A 245 7.46 5.36 14.63
C HIS A 245 6.10 6.05 14.45
N GLU A 246 5.98 7.30 14.85
CA GLU A 246 4.72 8.04 14.97
C GLU A 246 4.22 8.54 13.59
N ASP A 247 3.69 7.63 12.78
CA ASP A 247 3.16 7.93 11.45
C ASP A 247 1.85 8.73 11.52
N GLY A 248 1.82 9.88 10.89
CA GLY A 248 0.62 10.70 10.74
C GLY A 248 0.34 11.12 9.29
N HIS A 249 1.12 10.64 8.29
CA HIS A 249 1.07 11.21 6.95
C HIS A 249 1.34 10.22 5.80
N SER A 250 1.54 8.94 6.06
CA SER A 250 1.83 7.95 5.00
C SER A 250 0.71 7.84 3.97
N HIS A 251 -0.55 7.93 4.36
CA HIS A 251 -1.69 7.95 3.44
C HIS A 251 -1.72 9.18 2.53
N ILE A 252 -1.21 10.33 2.99
CA ILE A 252 -1.10 11.54 2.16
C ILE A 252 0.02 11.37 1.14
N GLN A 253 1.12 10.74 1.54
CA GLN A 253 2.21 10.41 0.61
C GLN A 253 1.76 9.39 -0.44
N SER A 254 1.01 8.36 -0.06
CA SER A 254 0.48 7.36 -0.99
C SER A 254 -0.50 7.95 -2.02
N LEU A 255 -1.28 8.97 -1.63
CA LEU A 255 -2.22 9.67 -2.52
C LEU A 255 -1.53 10.25 -3.77
N THR A 256 -0.27 10.66 -3.64
CA THR A 256 0.49 11.25 -4.77
C THR A 256 0.73 10.27 -5.91
N ILE A 257 0.61 8.96 -5.66
CA ILE A 257 0.87 7.91 -6.65
C ILE A 257 -0.46 7.45 -7.26
N PRO A 258 -0.68 7.67 -8.57
CA PRO A 258 -2.01 7.53 -9.20
C PRO A 258 -2.69 6.17 -9.05
N ASN A 259 -1.90 5.08 -9.02
CA ASN A 259 -2.38 3.69 -8.97
C ASN A 259 -2.04 2.97 -7.65
N CYS A 260 -1.67 3.71 -6.61
CA CYS A 260 -1.56 3.19 -5.24
C CYS A 260 -2.90 3.34 -4.54
N ILE A 261 -3.57 2.23 -4.24
CA ILE A 261 -4.88 2.20 -3.56
C ILE A 261 -4.64 2.05 -2.07
N SER A 262 -5.01 3.05 -1.27
CA SER A 262 -4.65 3.06 0.16
C SER A 262 -5.86 2.96 1.09
N TYR A 263 -5.73 2.14 2.15
CA TYR A 263 -6.78 1.87 3.13
C TYR A 263 -6.26 1.91 4.57
N ASP A 264 -7.11 2.40 5.48
CA ASP A 264 -6.91 2.40 6.93
C ASP A 264 -8.07 1.65 7.63
N PRO A 265 -8.07 0.31 7.60
CA PRO A 265 -9.17 -0.49 8.15
C PRO A 265 -9.20 -0.47 9.67
N ALA A 266 -10.42 -0.45 10.24
CA ALA A 266 -10.68 -0.55 11.66
C ALA A 266 -10.93 -2.00 12.11
N TYR A 267 -11.58 -2.84 11.30
CA TYR A 267 -12.06 -4.15 11.69
C TYR A 267 -11.48 -5.29 10.85
N ALA A 268 -11.51 -6.50 11.42
CA ALA A 268 -10.98 -7.70 10.78
C ALA A 268 -11.66 -8.01 9.43
N TYR A 269 -12.97 -7.82 9.33
CA TYR A 269 -13.69 -8.01 8.08
C TYR A 269 -13.34 -6.98 7.01
N GLU A 270 -13.02 -5.74 7.40
CA GLU A 270 -12.53 -4.72 6.45
C GLU A 270 -11.19 -5.14 5.86
N VAL A 271 -10.26 -5.62 6.69
CA VAL A 271 -8.97 -6.17 6.22
C VAL A 271 -9.22 -7.30 5.22
N ALA A 272 -10.13 -8.23 5.53
CA ALA A 272 -10.44 -9.37 4.65
C ALA A 272 -11.00 -8.92 3.31
N VAL A 273 -11.99 -8.01 3.30
CA VAL A 273 -12.61 -7.47 2.07
C VAL A 273 -11.59 -6.72 1.22
N ILE A 274 -10.76 -5.86 1.82
CA ILE A 274 -9.75 -5.08 1.12
C ILE A 274 -8.68 -5.98 0.50
N MET A 275 -8.20 -6.98 1.25
CA MET A 275 -7.21 -7.92 0.72
C MET A 275 -7.79 -8.79 -0.41
N HIS A 276 -9.03 -9.24 -0.27
CA HIS A 276 -9.72 -9.97 -1.33
C HIS A 276 -9.90 -9.10 -2.59
N ASP A 277 -10.35 -7.85 -2.43
CA ASP A 277 -10.49 -6.90 -3.55
C ASP A 277 -9.16 -6.68 -4.29
N GLY A 278 -8.08 -6.50 -3.52
CA GLY A 278 -6.74 -6.35 -4.10
C GLY A 278 -6.29 -7.58 -4.90
N LEU A 279 -6.56 -8.79 -4.40
CA LEU A 279 -6.28 -10.02 -5.14
C LEU A 279 -7.07 -10.07 -6.44
N GLU A 280 -8.38 -9.84 -6.40
CA GLU A 280 -9.25 -9.89 -7.58
C GLU A 280 -8.86 -8.84 -8.63
N ARG A 281 -8.56 -7.61 -8.22
CA ARG A 281 -8.18 -6.54 -9.14
C ARG A 281 -6.83 -6.78 -9.80
N MET A 282 -5.82 -7.20 -9.03
CA MET A 282 -4.46 -7.35 -9.53
C MET A 282 -4.22 -8.69 -10.25
N TYR A 283 -4.85 -9.77 -9.77
CA TYR A 283 -4.53 -11.14 -10.18
C TYR A 283 -5.72 -11.92 -10.75
N GLY A 284 -6.94 -11.35 -10.71
CA GLY A 284 -8.13 -11.89 -11.35
C GLY A 284 -8.17 -11.62 -12.85
N GLU A 285 -9.34 -11.72 -13.45
CA GLU A 285 -9.51 -11.62 -14.92
C GLU A 285 -9.10 -10.26 -15.50
N LYS A 286 -9.31 -9.16 -14.75
CA LYS A 286 -9.02 -7.80 -15.23
C LYS A 286 -7.54 -7.46 -15.21
N GLN A 287 -6.79 -8.01 -14.27
CA GLN A 287 -5.37 -7.74 -14.06
C GLN A 287 -5.06 -6.22 -14.07
N GLU A 288 -5.77 -5.46 -13.22
CA GLU A 288 -5.67 -4.00 -13.18
C GLU A 288 -4.27 -3.52 -12.82
N ASN A 289 -3.89 -2.37 -13.36
CA ASN A 289 -2.65 -1.68 -13.03
C ASN A 289 -2.81 -0.89 -11.72
N VAL A 290 -2.82 -1.60 -10.61
CA VAL A 290 -2.88 -1.02 -9.26
C VAL A 290 -2.00 -1.84 -8.30
N TYR A 291 -1.59 -1.23 -7.19
CA TYR A 291 -1.07 -1.93 -6.02
C TYR A 291 -1.68 -1.32 -4.75
N TYR A 292 -1.68 -2.07 -3.67
CA TYR A 292 -2.38 -1.71 -2.44
C TYR A 292 -1.41 -1.26 -1.36
N TYR A 293 -1.79 -0.22 -0.63
CA TYR A 293 -1.21 0.17 0.64
C TYR A 293 -2.25 0.05 1.74
N ILE A 294 -1.99 -0.76 2.75
CA ILE A 294 -2.92 -1.02 3.86
C ILE A 294 -2.19 -0.76 5.16
N THR A 295 -2.71 0.14 6.00
CA THR A 295 -2.18 0.32 7.34
C THR A 295 -2.79 -0.70 8.29
N THR A 296 -1.98 -1.16 9.24
CA THR A 296 -2.40 -2.07 10.32
C THR A 296 -1.85 -1.58 11.65
N LEU A 297 -2.53 -1.87 12.73
CA LEU A 297 -2.21 -1.41 14.06
C LEU A 297 -2.19 -2.54 15.07
N ASN A 298 -1.49 -2.36 16.19
CA ASN A 298 -1.24 -3.39 17.21
C ASN A 298 -2.13 -3.29 18.46
N GLU A 299 -3.09 -2.37 18.49
CA GLU A 299 -4.06 -2.31 19.58
C GLU A 299 -5.11 -3.40 19.41
N ASN A 300 -5.28 -4.24 20.44
CA ASN A 300 -6.34 -5.25 20.47
C ASN A 300 -7.64 -4.63 20.94
N TYR A 301 -8.72 -4.91 20.25
CA TYR A 301 -10.08 -4.52 20.62
C TYR A 301 -11.11 -5.46 20.01
N HIS A 302 -12.36 -5.30 20.42
CA HIS A 302 -13.48 -6.09 19.93
C HIS A 302 -13.68 -5.91 18.43
N MET A 303 -13.74 -7.02 17.71
CA MET A 303 -13.96 -7.06 16.26
C MET A 303 -15.37 -7.64 16.01
N PRO A 304 -16.35 -6.82 15.65
CA PRO A 304 -17.71 -7.27 15.35
C PRO A 304 -17.79 -8.06 14.05
N ALA A 305 -18.93 -8.69 13.80
CA ALA A 305 -19.24 -9.28 12.51
C ALA A 305 -19.45 -8.19 11.45
N MET A 306 -19.18 -8.53 10.19
CA MET A 306 -19.41 -7.64 9.05
C MET A 306 -20.92 -7.33 8.91
N PRO A 307 -21.32 -6.06 8.87
CA PRO A 307 -22.69 -5.69 8.58
C PRO A 307 -23.14 -6.18 7.19
N GLU A 308 -24.40 -6.59 7.08
CA GLU A 308 -24.96 -6.99 5.79
C GLU A 308 -24.89 -5.84 4.76
N GLY A 309 -24.38 -6.13 3.57
CA GLY A 309 -24.25 -5.14 2.49
C GLY A 309 -23.06 -4.18 2.64
N ALA A 310 -22.21 -4.30 3.67
CA ALA A 310 -21.07 -3.39 3.87
C ALA A 310 -19.94 -3.58 2.84
N GLU A 311 -19.85 -4.72 2.17
CA GLU A 311 -18.74 -5.08 1.29
C GLU A 311 -18.42 -4.02 0.23
N GLU A 312 -19.43 -3.50 -0.46
CA GLU A 312 -19.25 -2.45 -1.48
C GLU A 312 -18.70 -1.17 -0.87
N GLY A 313 -19.27 -0.74 0.27
CA GLY A 313 -18.84 0.47 0.97
C GLY A 313 -17.41 0.37 1.50
N ILE A 314 -17.01 -0.80 2.01
CA ILE A 314 -15.63 -1.07 2.45
C ILE A 314 -14.65 -0.87 1.27
N ARG A 315 -14.97 -1.40 0.09
CA ARG A 315 -14.14 -1.25 -1.11
C ARG A 315 -14.12 0.18 -1.64
N LYS A 316 -15.24 0.91 -1.55
CA LYS A 316 -15.36 2.30 -2.02
C LYS A 316 -14.88 3.34 -1.02
N GLY A 317 -14.55 2.94 0.20
CA GLY A 317 -13.92 3.80 1.20
C GLY A 317 -14.81 4.27 2.34
N ILE A 318 -16.13 4.10 2.31
CA ILE A 318 -17.06 4.46 3.39
C ILE A 318 -18.32 3.60 3.39
N TYR A 319 -18.78 3.24 4.59
CA TYR A 319 -20.10 2.64 4.78
C TYR A 319 -20.67 3.07 6.13
N LYS A 320 -22.01 3.08 6.22
CA LYS A 320 -22.68 3.35 7.49
C LYS A 320 -22.61 2.12 8.37
N LEU A 321 -21.99 2.28 9.55
CA LEU A 321 -21.80 1.20 10.52
C LEU A 321 -23.03 1.01 11.39
N GLU A 322 -23.51 2.12 11.98
CA GLU A 322 -24.65 2.09 12.92
C GLU A 322 -25.35 3.43 12.99
N THR A 323 -26.53 3.44 13.58
CA THR A 323 -27.31 4.62 13.92
C THR A 323 -27.63 4.58 15.39
N ILE A 324 -27.36 5.66 16.12
CA ILE A 324 -27.76 5.88 17.51
C ILE A 324 -28.82 6.97 17.53
N GLU A 325 -30.00 6.67 18.05
CA GLU A 325 -31.11 7.62 18.07
C GLU A 325 -30.94 8.66 19.18
N GLY A 326 -31.42 9.87 18.91
CA GLY A 326 -31.44 10.99 19.85
C GLY A 326 -32.75 11.76 19.79
N SER A 327 -32.99 12.63 20.78
CA SER A 327 -34.26 13.39 20.92
C SER A 327 -34.19 14.84 20.39
N LYS A 328 -32.98 15.39 20.09
CA LYS A 328 -32.77 16.82 19.81
C LYS A 328 -32.20 17.14 18.44
N GLY A 329 -31.91 16.13 17.63
CA GLY A 329 -31.27 16.33 16.33
C GLY A 329 -30.30 15.20 16.02
N LYS A 330 -29.61 15.29 14.90
CA LYS A 330 -28.73 14.23 14.40
C LYS A 330 -27.47 14.81 13.78
N VAL A 331 -26.34 14.14 14.03
CA VAL A 331 -25.03 14.43 13.42
C VAL A 331 -24.49 13.20 12.72
N GLN A 332 -23.50 13.39 11.89
CA GLN A 332 -22.78 12.31 11.20
C GLN A 332 -21.37 12.23 11.76
N LEU A 333 -20.96 11.04 12.18
CA LEU A 333 -19.65 10.81 12.78
C LEU A 333 -18.87 9.82 11.91
N LEU A 334 -17.70 10.24 11.47
CA LEU A 334 -16.83 9.45 10.59
C LEU A 334 -15.55 9.08 11.34
N GLY A 335 -15.15 7.82 11.28
CA GLY A 335 -13.90 7.35 11.90
C GLY A 335 -13.15 6.40 11.00
N SER A 336 -11.82 6.39 11.09
CA SER A 336 -10.94 5.41 10.43
C SER A 336 -10.02 4.73 11.45
N GLY A 337 -9.54 3.53 11.09
CA GLY A 337 -8.61 2.78 11.93
C GLY A 337 -9.06 2.65 13.38
N SER A 338 -8.14 2.73 14.33
CA SER A 338 -8.44 2.57 15.77
C SER A 338 -9.34 3.68 16.34
N ILE A 339 -9.36 4.85 15.71
CA ILE A 339 -10.13 6.00 16.21
C ILE A 339 -11.63 5.79 16.01
N LEU A 340 -12.06 4.93 15.10
CA LEU A 340 -13.48 4.59 14.93
C LEU A 340 -14.16 4.16 16.24
N ARG A 341 -13.43 3.50 17.16
CA ARG A 341 -13.98 3.14 18.49
C ARG A 341 -14.37 4.38 19.30
N HIS A 342 -13.48 5.39 19.34
CA HIS A 342 -13.74 6.63 20.07
C HIS A 342 -14.85 7.44 19.41
N VAL A 343 -15.00 7.35 18.11
CA VAL A 343 -16.14 7.92 17.38
C VAL A 343 -17.45 7.26 17.81
N ARG A 344 -17.47 5.93 17.99
CA ARG A 344 -18.64 5.19 18.51
C ARG A 344 -18.96 5.56 19.95
N GLU A 345 -17.93 5.62 20.81
CA GLU A 345 -18.06 6.07 22.21
C GLU A 345 -18.62 7.51 22.27
N ALA A 346 -18.16 8.40 21.41
CA ALA A 346 -18.67 9.77 21.28
C ALA A 346 -20.15 9.80 20.88
N ALA A 347 -20.58 8.92 19.98
CA ALA A 347 -21.99 8.80 19.57
C ALA A 347 -22.90 8.39 20.75
N GLU A 348 -22.44 7.48 21.61
CA GLU A 348 -23.15 7.10 22.83
C GLU A 348 -23.24 8.25 23.84
N ILE A 349 -22.15 9.02 24.03
CA ILE A 349 -22.12 10.20 24.90
C ILE A 349 -23.10 11.26 24.37
N LEU A 350 -23.10 11.55 23.07
CA LEU A 350 -24.01 12.50 22.43
C LEU A 350 -25.47 12.15 22.67
N ALA A 351 -25.83 10.90 22.48
CA ALA A 351 -27.19 10.43 22.70
C ALA A 351 -27.60 10.50 24.19
N LYS A 352 -26.74 10.02 25.08
CA LYS A 352 -27.03 9.91 26.51
C LYS A 352 -27.03 11.24 27.21
N ASP A 353 -26.00 12.07 27.03
CA ASP A 353 -25.77 13.27 27.84
C ASP A 353 -26.35 14.49 27.16
N TYR A 354 -26.46 14.53 25.84
CA TYR A 354 -26.93 15.71 25.08
C TYR A 354 -28.27 15.47 24.35
N GLY A 355 -28.68 14.23 24.19
CA GLY A 355 -29.88 13.85 23.44
C GLY A 355 -29.74 13.99 21.92
N VAL A 356 -28.51 14.03 21.41
CA VAL A 356 -28.21 14.15 19.97
C VAL A 356 -27.97 12.76 19.41
N GLY A 357 -28.72 12.39 18.37
CA GLY A 357 -28.52 11.13 17.65
C GLY A 357 -27.35 11.21 16.69
N SER A 358 -26.85 10.06 16.26
CA SER A 358 -25.71 10.00 15.35
C SER A 358 -25.86 8.90 14.31
N ASP A 359 -25.49 9.18 13.06
CA ASP A 359 -25.12 8.17 12.09
C ASP A 359 -23.60 8.00 12.11
N VAL A 360 -23.12 6.80 12.43
CA VAL A 360 -21.69 6.49 12.53
C VAL A 360 -21.25 5.78 11.26
N TYR A 361 -20.18 6.27 10.67
CA TYR A 361 -19.58 5.73 9.46
C TYR A 361 -18.16 5.22 9.72
N SER A 362 -17.86 4.02 9.22
CA SER A 362 -16.47 3.58 9.06
C SER A 362 -15.95 4.07 7.72
N VAL A 363 -14.84 4.80 7.78
CA VAL A 363 -14.14 5.28 6.57
C VAL A 363 -12.88 4.46 6.39
N THR A 364 -12.92 3.53 5.47
CA THR A 364 -11.78 2.66 5.16
C THR A 364 -10.75 3.35 4.26
N SER A 365 -11.16 4.38 3.49
CA SER A 365 -10.25 5.12 2.62
C SER A 365 -10.75 6.53 2.29
N PHE A 366 -10.23 7.54 2.96
CA PHE A 366 -10.43 8.94 2.55
C PHE A 366 -9.79 9.23 1.19
N THR A 367 -8.72 8.53 0.82
CA THR A 367 -8.00 8.70 -0.43
C THR A 367 -8.85 8.28 -1.63
N GLU A 368 -9.47 7.11 -1.58
CA GLU A 368 -10.31 6.63 -2.68
C GLU A 368 -11.61 7.46 -2.80
N LEU A 369 -12.16 7.93 -1.68
CA LEU A 369 -13.29 8.85 -1.71
C LEU A 369 -12.94 10.20 -2.35
N ALA A 370 -11.74 10.72 -2.08
CA ALA A 370 -11.26 11.95 -2.73
C ALA A 370 -11.05 11.77 -4.24
N ARG A 371 -10.49 10.62 -4.65
CA ARG A 371 -10.32 10.28 -6.08
C ARG A 371 -11.65 10.14 -6.81
N ASP A 372 -12.62 9.43 -6.21
CA ASP A 372 -13.97 9.31 -6.74
C ASP A 372 -14.64 10.68 -6.92
N GLY A 373 -14.49 11.56 -5.92
CA GLY A 373 -14.98 12.93 -5.98
C GLY A 373 -14.36 13.74 -7.12
N GLN A 374 -13.04 13.67 -7.27
CA GLN A 374 -12.29 14.34 -8.35
C GLN A 374 -12.70 13.80 -9.74
N ASP A 375 -12.91 12.49 -9.87
CA ASP A 375 -13.36 11.87 -11.11
C ASP A 375 -14.78 12.31 -11.47
N CYS A 376 -15.69 12.38 -10.50
CA CYS A 376 -17.04 12.89 -10.70
C CYS A 376 -17.01 14.36 -11.14
N GLU A 377 -16.25 15.20 -10.44
CA GLU A 377 -16.10 16.63 -10.76
C GLU A 377 -15.55 16.84 -12.18
N ARG A 378 -14.47 16.14 -12.52
CA ARG A 378 -13.87 16.18 -13.84
C ARG A 378 -14.84 15.72 -14.92
N TRP A 379 -15.53 14.61 -14.69
CA TRP A 379 -16.50 14.08 -15.64
C TRP A 379 -17.64 15.08 -15.88
N ASN A 380 -18.21 15.63 -14.83
CA ASN A 380 -19.30 16.61 -14.90
C ASN A 380 -18.89 17.88 -15.67
N MET A 381 -17.66 18.34 -15.45
CA MET A 381 -17.11 19.49 -16.18
C MET A 381 -16.95 19.21 -17.68
N LEU A 382 -16.57 18.00 -18.05
CA LEU A 382 -16.37 17.60 -19.46
C LEU A 382 -17.68 17.21 -20.17
N HIS A 383 -18.75 16.91 -19.42
CA HIS A 383 -20.05 16.44 -19.94
C HIS A 383 -21.20 17.29 -19.40
N PRO A 384 -21.23 18.63 -19.69
CA PRO A 384 -22.18 19.57 -19.06
C PRO A 384 -23.63 19.38 -19.51
N LEU A 385 -23.89 18.56 -20.52
CA LEU A 385 -25.24 18.26 -21.03
C LEU A 385 -25.76 16.89 -20.56
N GLU A 386 -24.96 16.13 -19.83
CA GLU A 386 -25.33 14.83 -19.28
C GLU A 386 -25.77 14.94 -17.83
N THR A 387 -26.40 13.89 -17.30
CA THR A 387 -26.76 13.84 -15.88
C THR A 387 -25.49 13.84 -15.04
N PRO A 388 -25.31 14.78 -14.09
CA PRO A 388 -24.13 14.84 -13.29
C PRO A 388 -23.89 13.56 -12.48
N ARG A 389 -22.65 13.10 -12.41
CA ARG A 389 -22.22 12.05 -11.48
C ARG A 389 -22.14 12.62 -10.08
N VAL A 390 -22.57 11.83 -9.10
CA VAL A 390 -22.55 12.20 -7.68
C VAL A 390 -21.43 11.39 -7.00
N PRO A 391 -20.50 12.04 -6.29
CA PRO A 391 -19.46 11.36 -5.52
C PRO A 391 -20.04 10.33 -4.55
N TYR A 392 -19.39 9.18 -4.41
CA TYR A 392 -19.91 8.08 -3.59
C TYR A 392 -20.16 8.51 -2.13
N ILE A 393 -19.27 9.32 -1.54
CA ILE A 393 -19.48 9.86 -0.20
C ILE A 393 -20.80 10.65 -0.08
N ALA A 394 -21.16 11.43 -1.11
CA ALA A 394 -22.41 12.18 -1.14
C ALA A 394 -23.66 11.31 -1.40
N GLN A 395 -23.48 10.08 -1.91
CA GLN A 395 -24.58 9.11 -2.03
C GLN A 395 -24.86 8.40 -0.69
N VAL A 396 -23.85 8.28 0.18
CA VAL A 396 -23.94 7.55 1.45
C VAL A 396 -24.32 8.47 2.62
N MET A 397 -23.83 9.71 2.62
CA MET A 397 -24.06 10.73 3.64
C MET A 397 -25.29 11.62 3.30
N ASN A 398 -25.72 12.38 4.27
CA ASN A 398 -26.76 13.42 4.13
C ASN A 398 -26.21 14.81 4.52
N ASP A 399 -27.06 15.83 4.59
CA ASP A 399 -26.72 17.23 4.85
C ASP A 399 -26.56 17.59 6.36
N ALA A 400 -26.76 16.62 7.26
CA ALA A 400 -26.57 16.88 8.69
C ALA A 400 -25.10 17.22 8.99
N PRO A 401 -24.83 18.05 10.03
CA PRO A 401 -23.46 18.37 10.47
C PRO A 401 -22.61 17.10 10.64
N ALA A 402 -21.35 17.17 10.24
CA ALA A 402 -20.47 16.00 10.21
C ALA A 402 -19.13 16.27 10.90
N VAL A 403 -18.64 15.28 11.65
CA VAL A 403 -17.32 15.28 12.27
C VAL A 403 -16.56 14.04 11.84
N ALA A 404 -15.36 14.24 11.28
CA ALA A 404 -14.44 13.15 10.97
C ALA A 404 -13.26 13.13 11.95
N SER A 405 -12.90 11.95 12.43
CA SER A 405 -11.77 11.77 13.34
C SER A 405 -10.84 10.66 12.82
N THR A 406 -9.54 10.92 12.88
CA THR A 406 -8.50 10.02 12.37
C THR A 406 -7.25 10.06 13.24
N ASP A 407 -6.47 8.98 13.24
CA ASP A 407 -5.17 8.88 13.91
C ASP A 407 -4.01 9.50 13.12
N TYR A 408 -4.32 10.06 11.95
CA TYR A 408 -3.39 10.78 11.08
C TYR A 408 -3.62 12.29 11.16
N MET A 409 -2.76 13.07 10.50
CA MET A 409 -2.97 14.51 10.41
C MET A 409 -4.32 14.85 9.75
N LYS A 410 -4.91 15.99 10.12
CA LYS A 410 -6.24 16.42 9.63
C LYS A 410 -6.37 16.40 8.12
N LEU A 411 -5.27 16.69 7.41
CA LEU A 411 -5.25 16.69 5.95
C LEU A 411 -5.72 15.36 5.35
N PHE A 412 -5.56 14.23 6.05
CA PHE A 412 -6.02 12.92 5.58
C PHE A 412 -7.55 12.87 5.39
N SER A 413 -8.32 13.40 6.31
CA SER A 413 -9.77 13.46 6.18
C SER A 413 -10.30 14.78 5.60
N GLU A 414 -9.48 15.85 5.56
CA GLU A 414 -9.82 17.11 4.89
C GLU A 414 -9.97 16.98 3.36
N GLN A 415 -9.29 16.03 2.75
CA GLN A 415 -9.32 15.85 1.29
C GLN A 415 -10.70 15.55 0.72
N VAL A 416 -11.65 15.09 1.53
CA VAL A 416 -13.03 14.83 1.08
C VAL A 416 -13.99 16.00 1.36
N ARG A 417 -13.57 17.07 2.02
CA ARG A 417 -14.42 18.19 2.43
C ARG A 417 -15.35 18.70 1.34
N THR A 418 -14.83 18.90 0.15
CA THR A 418 -15.60 19.42 -1.01
C THR A 418 -16.73 18.50 -1.46
N TYR A 419 -16.63 17.21 -1.14
CA TYR A 419 -17.55 16.18 -1.59
C TYR A 419 -18.53 15.73 -0.51
N VAL A 420 -18.28 16.11 0.76
CA VAL A 420 -19.20 15.85 1.86
C VAL A 420 -20.43 16.76 1.70
N PRO A 421 -21.68 16.24 1.74
CA PRO A 421 -22.87 17.04 1.52
C PRO A 421 -23.24 17.96 2.68
N ALA A 422 -22.60 17.82 3.85
CA ALA A 422 -22.85 18.62 5.04
C ALA A 422 -22.22 20.03 4.92
N ASP A 423 -22.99 21.08 5.22
CA ASP A 423 -22.48 22.46 5.25
C ASP A 423 -21.44 22.69 6.39
N ASP A 424 -21.58 22.00 7.52
CA ASP A 424 -20.62 22.02 8.62
C ASP A 424 -19.90 20.67 8.73
N TYR A 425 -18.68 20.63 8.21
CA TYR A 425 -17.78 19.47 8.27
C TYR A 425 -16.54 19.82 9.09
N ARG A 426 -16.36 19.14 10.20
CA ARG A 426 -15.22 19.33 11.12
C ARG A 426 -14.31 18.11 11.09
N VAL A 427 -13.01 18.34 11.32
CA VAL A 427 -12.01 17.29 11.31
C VAL A 427 -11.16 17.34 12.57
N LEU A 428 -11.04 16.20 13.22
CA LEU A 428 -10.10 15.92 14.31
C LEU A 428 -8.98 15.01 13.78
N GLY A 429 -7.75 15.31 14.17
CA GLY A 429 -6.58 14.56 13.73
C GLY A 429 -5.32 14.97 14.48
N THR A 430 -4.24 14.29 14.19
CA THR A 430 -2.98 14.34 14.94
C THR A 430 -1.93 15.21 14.24
N ASP A 431 -2.17 16.51 14.13
CA ASP A 431 -1.24 17.42 13.46
C ASP A 431 0.07 17.63 14.27
N GLY A 432 1.13 18.03 13.56
CA GLY A 432 2.44 18.28 14.13
C GLY A 432 3.32 17.04 14.20
N PHE A 433 4.28 17.00 15.10
CA PHE A 433 5.12 15.84 15.36
C PHE A 433 4.46 14.86 16.33
N GLY A 434 4.76 13.56 16.19
CA GLY A 434 4.35 12.54 17.15
C GLY A 434 4.86 12.78 18.57
N ARG A 435 4.30 12.06 19.52
CA ARG A 435 4.67 12.05 20.94
C ARG A 435 4.77 10.60 21.42
N SER A 436 5.62 10.36 22.43
CA SER A 436 5.77 9.04 23.05
C SER A 436 5.12 9.06 24.43
N ASP A 437 3.99 8.38 24.56
CA ASP A 437 3.24 8.25 25.81
C ASP A 437 2.29 7.05 25.74
N SER A 438 1.44 6.86 26.75
CA SER A 438 0.32 5.92 26.68
C SER A 438 -0.71 6.36 25.63
N ARG A 439 -1.47 5.41 25.08
CA ARG A 439 -2.54 5.71 24.11
C ARG A 439 -3.55 6.72 24.62
N GLU A 440 -3.95 6.60 25.90
CA GLU A 440 -4.89 7.51 26.53
C GLU A 440 -4.36 8.95 26.54
N ASN A 441 -3.12 9.15 26.99
CA ASN A 441 -2.49 10.47 27.04
C ASN A 441 -2.26 11.04 25.63
N LEU A 442 -1.91 10.21 24.65
CA LEU A 442 -1.73 10.63 23.26
C LEU A 442 -3.05 11.09 22.64
N ARG A 443 -4.14 10.34 22.83
CA ARG A 443 -5.47 10.68 22.34
C ARG A 443 -5.99 11.98 22.98
N HIS A 444 -5.73 12.15 24.27
CA HIS A 444 -6.03 13.39 24.97
C HIS A 444 -5.21 14.57 24.44
N HIS A 445 -3.89 14.38 24.23
CA HIS A 445 -2.98 15.42 23.72
C HIS A 445 -3.37 15.88 22.32
N PHE A 446 -3.71 14.96 21.42
CA PHE A 446 -4.10 15.25 20.04
C PHE A 446 -5.60 15.55 19.88
N GLU A 447 -6.38 15.49 20.96
CA GLU A 447 -7.81 15.79 20.95
C GLU A 447 -8.63 14.89 20.00
N VAL A 448 -8.26 13.60 19.91
CA VAL A 448 -8.96 12.59 19.10
C VAL A 448 -9.65 11.54 19.98
N GLU A 449 -9.86 11.83 21.26
CA GLU A 449 -10.62 11.01 22.20
C GLU A 449 -12.14 11.21 22.04
N ASP A 450 -12.93 10.34 22.66
CA ASP A 450 -14.39 10.31 22.60
C ASP A 450 -15.03 11.66 22.98
N ARG A 451 -14.59 12.28 24.08
CA ARG A 451 -15.15 13.56 24.58
C ARG A 451 -14.87 14.74 23.66
N LYS A 452 -13.75 14.74 22.96
CA LYS A 452 -13.41 15.81 22.00
C LYS A 452 -14.17 15.65 20.67
N SER A 453 -14.53 14.44 20.31
CA SER A 453 -15.39 14.18 19.14
C SER A 453 -16.84 14.67 19.34
N VAL A 454 -17.21 15.07 20.56
CA VAL A 454 -18.53 15.58 20.93
C VAL A 454 -18.62 17.12 20.82
N VAL A 455 -17.50 17.83 20.72
CA VAL A 455 -17.46 19.31 20.75
C VAL A 455 -17.66 19.88 19.33
#